data_02509f68a2e72f02db87ca005a122141
#
_entry.id   02509f68a2e72f02db87ca005a122141
#
_cell.length_a   1.000
_cell.length_b   1.000
_cell.length_c   1.000
_cell.angle_alpha   90.00
_cell.angle_beta   90.00
_cell.angle_gamma   90.00
#
_symmetry.space_group_name_H-M   'P 1'
#
loop_
_entity.id
_entity.type
_entity.pdbx_description
1 polymer ?
#
loop_
_entity_poly.entity_id
_entity_poly.type
_entity_poly.pdbx_seq_one_letter_code
_entity_poly.pdbx_strand_id
1 'polypeptide(L)'
;NLESGKYVFTYVSGNKKYQGDFDFAEEDLAKTESAAGKIKTDIFDKTYDIVAAGENDTSVAGRQINKVLGEYAQANDFWAVVLGNYSDTYDNKAGGKAGLKITIRVQGGDSDVLQDVDGIVYFTFTKEPMAVTAPAISYKTKTSIVVKAEEDQEYICCEADKEITQEDDWENTVQADRADEFGNIEFSKLDTGNTYVVYTRNVTEAMAVKKSEKVTLSNELKDMEAVVKTSNKENIPGKITGWQKGGLVLRVPVTIKFKVYGTYEKDKLKDVFTSSDEHFGDFQDESADLDGKVRLNTFQNDYVELIGVENLGKGDHTFQFSLQVKYDDQIINQVEFSTVFSITEEELKKTQN
;
A
#
# COMPACT_ATOMS: atom_id res chain seq x y z
N ASN A 1 14.67 -30.27 8.71
CA ASN A 1 15.58 -29.21 8.26
C ASN A 1 16.40 -29.77 7.11
N LEU A 2 16.44 -29.09 5.98
CA LEU A 2 17.32 -29.41 4.85
C LEU A 2 18.65 -28.68 5.08
N GLU A 3 19.73 -29.33 4.69
CA GLU A 3 21.07 -28.71 4.65
C GLU A 3 21.26 -27.99 3.30
N SER A 4 22.33 -27.23 3.14
CA SER A 4 22.67 -26.64 1.84
C SER A 4 22.90 -27.75 0.80
N GLY A 5 22.43 -27.58 -0.42
CA GLY A 5 22.56 -28.56 -1.50
C GLY A 5 21.40 -28.56 -2.48
N LYS A 6 21.54 -29.43 -3.48
CA LYS A 6 20.53 -29.63 -4.53
C LYS A 6 19.54 -30.70 -4.13
N TYR A 7 18.27 -30.37 -4.23
CA TYR A 7 17.16 -31.24 -3.87
C TYR A 7 16.22 -31.43 -5.05
N VAL A 8 15.65 -32.62 -5.11
CA VAL A 8 14.60 -32.96 -6.07
C VAL A 8 13.37 -33.36 -5.30
N PHE A 9 12.26 -32.69 -5.55
CA PHE A 9 10.98 -33.07 -4.97
C PHE A 9 10.07 -33.68 -6.03
N THR A 10 9.21 -34.56 -5.58
CA THR A 10 8.19 -35.18 -6.40
C THR A 10 6.82 -34.94 -5.79
N TYR A 11 5.93 -34.43 -6.58
CA TYR A 11 4.52 -34.21 -6.22
C TYR A 11 3.62 -35.08 -7.11
N VAL A 12 2.70 -35.81 -6.51
CA VAL A 12 1.73 -36.65 -7.22
C VAL A 12 0.33 -36.10 -7.05
N SER A 13 -0.35 -35.79 -8.15
CA SER A 13 -1.75 -35.37 -8.18
C SER A 13 -2.53 -36.26 -9.14
N GLY A 14 -3.43 -37.08 -8.61
CA GLY A 14 -4.12 -38.11 -9.38
C GLY A 14 -3.12 -39.11 -9.98
N ASN A 15 -3.19 -39.32 -11.30
CA ASN A 15 -2.28 -40.19 -12.03
C ASN A 15 -1.05 -39.48 -12.63
N LYS A 16 -0.87 -38.21 -12.33
CA LYS A 16 0.27 -37.42 -12.83
C LYS A 16 1.32 -37.20 -11.76
N LYS A 17 2.57 -37.42 -12.15
CA LYS A 17 3.75 -37.18 -11.34
C LYS A 17 4.43 -35.88 -11.85
N TYR A 18 4.68 -34.97 -10.95
CA TYR A 18 5.41 -33.74 -11.20
C TYR A 18 6.72 -33.78 -10.44
N GLN A 19 7.77 -33.28 -11.03
CA GLN A 19 9.09 -33.22 -10.43
C GLN A 19 9.64 -31.81 -10.62
N GLY A 20 10.21 -31.25 -9.55
CA GLY A 20 10.93 -29.98 -9.55
C GLY A 20 12.23 -30.15 -8.80
N ASP A 21 13.19 -29.32 -9.10
CA ASP A 21 14.46 -29.21 -8.40
C ASP A 21 14.60 -27.82 -7.80
N PHE A 22 15.32 -27.74 -6.69
CA PHE A 22 15.70 -26.49 -6.06
C PHE A 22 17.07 -26.67 -5.39
N ASP A 23 17.77 -25.55 -5.24
CA ASP A 23 19.09 -25.47 -4.66
C ASP A 23 19.06 -24.54 -3.45
N PHE A 24 19.53 -25.03 -2.28
CA PHE A 24 19.76 -24.21 -1.12
C PHE A 24 21.21 -23.75 -1.10
N ALA A 25 21.43 -22.46 -1.29
CA ALA A 25 22.75 -21.89 -1.11
C ALA A 25 23.13 -21.84 0.37
N GLU A 26 24.37 -22.18 0.70
CA GLU A 26 24.88 -22.09 2.07
C GLU A 26 24.81 -20.65 2.62
N GLU A 27 25.04 -19.67 1.75
CA GLU A 27 24.94 -18.24 2.09
C GLU A 27 23.52 -17.84 2.48
N ASP A 28 22.48 -18.32 1.77
CA ASP A 28 21.09 -18.01 2.07
C ASP A 28 20.63 -18.63 3.39
N LEU A 29 21.08 -19.86 3.65
CA LEU A 29 20.85 -20.51 4.93
C LEU A 29 21.50 -19.73 6.07
N ALA A 30 22.76 -19.33 5.91
CA ALA A 30 23.50 -18.56 6.91
C ALA A 30 22.85 -17.18 7.20
N LYS A 31 22.34 -16.48 6.19
CA LYS A 31 21.60 -15.22 6.36
C LYS A 31 20.34 -15.44 7.21
N THR A 32 19.57 -16.48 6.91
CA THR A 32 18.35 -16.78 7.65
C THR A 32 18.64 -17.30 9.07
N GLU A 33 19.67 -18.10 9.27
CA GLU A 33 20.12 -18.52 10.60
C GLU A 33 20.58 -17.32 11.45
N SER A 34 21.27 -16.35 10.85
CA SER A 34 21.66 -15.11 11.50
C SER A 34 20.43 -14.29 11.94
N ALA A 35 19.43 -14.15 11.06
CA ALA A 35 18.18 -13.48 11.37
C ALA A 35 17.41 -14.20 12.49
N ALA A 36 17.34 -15.54 12.44
CA ALA A 36 16.74 -16.36 13.49
C ALA A 36 17.46 -16.21 14.84
N GLY A 37 18.79 -16.13 14.82
CA GLY A 37 19.60 -15.87 16.00
C GLY A 37 19.30 -14.50 16.63
N LYS A 38 19.17 -13.46 15.83
CA LYS A 38 18.78 -12.10 16.29
C LYS A 38 17.37 -12.09 16.92
N ILE A 39 16.39 -12.78 16.33
CA ILE A 39 15.05 -12.92 16.91
C ILE A 39 15.13 -13.59 18.29
N LYS A 40 15.90 -14.67 18.43
CA LYS A 40 16.07 -15.36 19.71
C LYS A 40 16.67 -14.46 20.79
N THR A 41 17.65 -13.65 20.42
CA THR A 41 18.42 -12.84 21.38
C THR A 41 17.72 -11.51 21.71
N ASP A 42 17.13 -10.87 20.70
CA ASP A 42 16.72 -9.47 20.81
C ASP A 42 15.22 -9.27 20.92
N ILE A 43 14.41 -10.27 20.53
CA ILE A 43 12.95 -10.21 20.55
C ILE A 43 12.36 -11.12 21.64
N PHE A 44 12.81 -12.38 21.73
CA PHE A 44 12.31 -13.29 22.77
C PHE A 44 12.82 -12.93 24.16
N ASP A 45 12.08 -13.33 25.16
CA ASP A 45 12.34 -13.04 26.58
C ASP A 45 12.42 -11.54 26.92
N LYS A 46 12.01 -10.67 25.99
CA LYS A 46 11.85 -9.22 26.23
C LYS A 46 10.45 -8.90 26.69
N THR A 47 10.34 -7.77 27.38
CA THR A 47 9.05 -7.23 27.83
C THR A 47 8.71 -6.02 26.95
N TYR A 48 7.50 -6.00 26.45
CA TYR A 48 6.94 -4.93 25.65
C TYR A 48 5.78 -4.29 26.39
N ASP A 49 5.74 -2.95 26.38
CA ASP A 49 4.61 -2.22 26.94
C ASP A 49 3.50 -2.17 25.90
N ILE A 50 2.32 -2.61 26.27
CA ILE A 50 1.15 -2.60 25.42
C ILE A 50 0.04 -1.83 26.12
N VAL A 51 -0.65 -0.99 25.38
CA VAL A 51 -1.90 -0.41 25.82
C VAL A 51 -3.02 -1.35 25.39
N ALA A 52 -3.70 -1.96 26.33
CA ALA A 52 -4.77 -2.92 26.08
C ALA A 52 -6.02 -2.56 26.85
N ALA A 53 -7.18 -2.73 26.20
CA ALA A 53 -8.49 -2.49 26.79
C ALA A 53 -8.93 -3.59 27.77
N GLY A 54 -8.32 -4.76 27.78
CA GLY A 54 -8.69 -5.90 28.59
C GLY A 54 -7.51 -6.77 29.00
N GLU A 55 -7.69 -7.50 30.10
CA GLU A 55 -6.77 -8.55 30.49
C GLU A 55 -6.84 -9.68 29.45
N ASN A 56 -5.68 -10.03 28.85
CA ASN A 56 -5.48 -11.22 27.99
C ASN A 56 -5.92 -11.13 26.50
N ASP A 57 -5.93 -9.97 25.87
CA ASP A 57 -6.14 -9.93 24.43
C ASP A 57 -4.85 -10.30 23.66
N THR A 58 -4.72 -11.60 23.32
CA THR A 58 -3.57 -12.15 22.60
C THR A 58 -3.46 -11.61 21.18
N SER A 59 -4.58 -11.16 20.59
CA SER A 59 -4.61 -10.59 19.23
C SER A 59 -3.96 -9.20 19.20
N VAL A 60 -4.19 -8.41 20.24
CA VAL A 60 -3.53 -7.11 20.43
C VAL A 60 -2.02 -7.29 20.57
N ALA A 61 -1.61 -8.19 21.48
CA ALA A 61 -0.20 -8.51 21.70
C ALA A 61 0.49 -8.94 20.39
N GLY A 62 -0.16 -9.79 19.60
CA GLY A 62 0.37 -10.24 18.30
C GLY A 62 0.53 -9.10 17.28
N ARG A 63 -0.43 -8.17 17.19
CA ARG A 63 -0.31 -6.99 16.31
C ARG A 63 0.81 -6.06 16.73
N GLN A 64 0.94 -5.78 18.02
CA GLN A 64 2.01 -4.93 18.55
C GLN A 64 3.39 -5.55 18.30
N ILE A 65 3.52 -6.85 18.50
CA ILE A 65 4.78 -7.55 18.17
C ILE A 65 5.07 -7.51 16.68
N ASN A 66 4.09 -7.66 15.81
CA ASN A 66 4.31 -7.53 14.36
C ASN A 66 4.84 -6.13 13.97
N LYS A 67 4.35 -5.08 14.62
CA LYS A 67 4.86 -3.72 14.40
C LYS A 67 6.32 -3.58 14.83
N VAL A 68 6.64 -3.94 16.06
CA VAL A 68 8.01 -3.91 16.59
C VAL A 68 8.95 -4.78 15.75
N LEU A 69 8.46 -5.95 15.35
CA LEU A 69 9.21 -6.90 14.54
C LEU A 69 9.48 -6.37 13.14
N GLY A 70 8.50 -5.69 12.51
CA GLY A 70 8.67 -5.09 11.18
C GLY A 70 9.75 -3.99 11.17
N GLU A 71 9.73 -3.09 12.14
CA GLU A 71 10.75 -2.05 12.30
C GLU A 71 12.13 -2.64 12.57
N TYR A 72 12.19 -3.64 13.46
CA TYR A 72 13.43 -4.31 13.82
C TYR A 72 14.01 -5.11 12.64
N ALA A 73 13.18 -5.82 11.89
CA ALA A 73 13.58 -6.60 10.74
C ALA A 73 14.14 -5.69 9.63
N GLN A 74 13.46 -4.58 9.35
CA GLN A 74 13.92 -3.59 8.37
C GLN A 74 15.28 -2.98 8.76
N ALA A 75 15.49 -2.66 10.04
CA ALA A 75 16.75 -2.11 10.53
C ALA A 75 17.93 -3.09 10.48
N ASN A 76 17.67 -4.39 10.38
CA ASN A 76 18.66 -5.46 10.41
C ASN A 76 18.77 -6.26 9.10
N ASP A 77 18.13 -5.80 8.04
CA ASP A 77 18.15 -6.42 6.70
C ASP A 77 17.64 -7.87 6.69
N PHE A 78 16.46 -8.09 7.22
CA PHE A 78 15.71 -9.34 7.09
C PHE A 78 14.20 -9.09 7.10
N TRP A 79 13.42 -10.10 6.72
CA TRP A 79 11.97 -10.09 6.85
C TRP A 79 11.53 -11.02 7.99
N ALA A 80 10.52 -10.59 8.73
CA ALA A 80 9.95 -11.41 9.79
C ALA A 80 8.46 -11.10 10.03
N VAL A 81 7.70 -12.14 10.41
CA VAL A 81 6.27 -12.03 10.74
C VAL A 81 5.89 -13.00 11.83
N VAL A 82 4.99 -12.57 12.73
CA VAL A 82 4.38 -13.48 13.71
C VAL A 82 3.35 -14.36 13.00
N LEU A 83 3.48 -15.67 13.13
CA LEU A 83 2.46 -16.61 12.67
C LEU A 83 1.28 -16.59 13.66
N GLY A 84 0.05 -16.46 13.15
CA GLY A 84 -1.16 -16.24 13.95
C GLY A 84 -1.63 -17.40 14.85
N ASN A 85 -0.81 -18.43 15.04
CA ASN A 85 -1.11 -19.55 15.92
C ASN A 85 -0.52 -19.29 17.32
N TYR A 86 -1.18 -18.43 18.09
CA TYR A 86 -0.81 -18.21 19.49
C TYR A 86 -1.31 -19.39 20.32
N SER A 87 -0.41 -20.19 20.84
CA SER A 87 -0.77 -21.19 21.82
C SER A 87 -0.42 -20.67 23.21
N ASP A 88 -1.42 -20.66 24.05
CA ASP A 88 -1.37 -20.46 25.51
C ASP A 88 -0.74 -19.15 26.01
N THR A 89 -1.58 -18.30 26.58
CA THR A 89 -1.16 -17.26 27.52
C THR A 89 -0.62 -17.94 28.77
N TYR A 90 0.66 -17.75 29.03
CA TYR A 90 1.21 -18.10 30.34
C TYR A 90 0.81 -16.99 31.33
N ASP A 91 -0.13 -17.30 32.21
CA ASP A 91 -0.50 -16.43 33.32
C ASP A 91 0.63 -16.39 34.33
N ASN A 92 1.67 -15.64 34.08
CA ASN A 92 2.72 -15.41 35.06
C ASN A 92 2.45 -14.08 35.77
N LYS A 93 1.63 -14.13 36.80
CA LYS A 93 1.21 -12.99 37.65
C LYS A 93 2.34 -12.33 38.43
N ALA A 94 3.56 -12.81 38.35
CA ALA A 94 4.71 -12.20 38.98
C ALA A 94 5.01 -10.84 38.33
N GLY A 95 4.53 -9.77 38.93
CA GLY A 95 4.82 -8.38 38.53
C GLY A 95 3.92 -7.81 37.45
N GLY A 96 2.73 -8.37 37.18
CA GLY A 96 1.77 -7.81 36.21
C GLY A 96 2.17 -8.00 34.73
N LYS A 97 3.02 -8.97 34.42
CA LYS A 97 3.45 -9.33 33.08
C LYS A 97 2.72 -10.57 32.60
N ALA A 98 2.22 -10.53 31.38
CA ALA A 98 1.70 -11.70 30.69
C ALA A 98 2.73 -12.23 29.69
N GLY A 99 2.96 -13.54 29.67
CA GLY A 99 3.83 -14.20 28.67
C GLY A 99 3.00 -14.80 27.54
N LEU A 100 3.42 -14.59 26.30
CA LEU A 100 2.79 -15.17 25.12
C LEU A 100 3.82 -16.02 24.37
N LYS A 101 3.49 -17.28 24.15
CA LYS A 101 4.28 -18.15 23.28
C LYS A 101 3.90 -17.87 21.83
N ILE A 102 4.89 -17.48 21.01
CA ILE A 102 4.70 -17.14 19.61
C ILE A 102 5.70 -17.87 18.73
N THR A 103 5.30 -18.08 17.47
CA THR A 103 6.20 -18.52 16.41
C THR A 103 6.43 -17.36 15.45
N ILE A 104 7.68 -17.00 15.22
CA ILE A 104 8.08 -15.97 14.26
C ILE A 104 8.72 -16.66 13.07
N ARG A 105 8.19 -16.37 11.87
CA ARG A 105 8.81 -16.79 10.61
C ARG A 105 9.76 -15.71 10.15
N VAL A 106 11.00 -16.11 9.81
CA VAL A 106 12.05 -15.18 9.38
C VAL A 106 12.65 -15.60 8.04
N GLN A 107 13.16 -14.61 7.32
CA GLN A 107 13.91 -14.75 6.07
C GLN A 107 15.04 -13.71 6.10
N GLY A 108 16.26 -14.14 5.89
CA GLY A 108 17.43 -13.26 5.93
C GLY A 108 17.60 -12.50 4.62
N GLY A 109 17.54 -11.17 4.63
CA GLY A 109 17.79 -10.31 3.48
C GLY A 109 17.10 -10.77 2.19
N ASP A 110 17.87 -11.02 1.16
CA ASP A 110 17.45 -11.53 -0.14
C ASP A 110 17.44 -13.08 -0.25
N SER A 111 17.58 -13.78 0.91
CA SER A 111 17.53 -15.23 0.97
C SER A 111 16.17 -15.80 0.55
N ASP A 112 16.16 -16.93 -0.14
CA ASP A 112 14.93 -17.68 -0.45
C ASP A 112 14.54 -18.66 0.69
N VAL A 113 15.33 -18.73 1.76
CA VAL A 113 15.12 -19.65 2.88
C VAL A 113 14.27 -19.02 3.97
N LEU A 114 13.22 -19.73 4.38
CA LEU A 114 12.35 -19.36 5.51
C LEU A 114 12.65 -20.27 6.71
N GLN A 115 12.67 -19.71 7.91
CA GLN A 115 12.81 -20.44 9.15
C GLN A 115 11.79 -19.98 10.19
N ASP A 116 11.17 -20.94 10.88
CA ASP A 116 10.27 -20.66 12.00
C ASP A 116 11.07 -20.74 13.33
N VAL A 117 10.85 -19.75 14.17
CA VAL A 117 11.53 -19.60 15.46
C VAL A 117 10.47 -19.47 16.55
N ASP A 118 10.47 -20.40 17.51
CA ASP A 118 9.57 -20.39 18.65
C ASP A 118 10.21 -19.69 19.84
N GLY A 119 9.39 -18.94 20.58
CA GLY A 119 9.82 -18.28 21.82
C GLY A 119 8.67 -17.69 22.61
N ILE A 120 9.01 -17.05 23.72
CA ILE A 120 8.07 -16.35 24.58
C ILE A 120 8.41 -14.87 24.55
N VAL A 121 7.41 -14.02 24.43
CA VAL A 121 7.50 -12.57 24.65
C VAL A 121 6.64 -12.19 25.83
N TYR A 122 7.04 -11.19 26.60
CA TYR A 122 6.33 -10.72 27.77
C TYR A 122 5.73 -9.34 27.50
N PHE A 123 4.57 -9.09 28.11
CA PHE A 123 3.86 -7.84 27.96
C PHE A 123 3.54 -7.24 29.31
N THR A 124 3.73 -5.92 29.41
CA THR A 124 3.17 -5.10 30.46
C THR A 124 1.98 -4.35 29.88
N PHE A 125 0.80 -4.58 30.43
CA PHE A 125 -0.40 -3.87 29.98
C PHE A 125 -0.55 -2.59 30.78
N THR A 126 -0.54 -1.45 30.07
CA THR A 126 -0.83 -0.15 30.68
C THR A 126 -2.29 0.22 30.40
N LYS A 127 -2.95 0.82 31.38
CA LYS A 127 -4.34 1.29 31.25
C LYS A 127 -4.43 2.76 30.82
N GLU A 128 -3.38 3.32 30.25
CA GLU A 128 -3.47 4.67 29.73
C GLU A 128 -4.32 4.68 28.46
N PRO A 129 -5.41 5.45 28.42
CA PRO A 129 -6.27 5.50 27.27
C PRO A 129 -5.51 6.05 26.06
N MET A 130 -5.47 5.29 24.95
CA MET A 130 -4.95 5.79 23.69
C MET A 130 -5.83 6.94 23.20
N ALA A 131 -5.18 8.01 22.76
CA ALA A 131 -5.88 9.15 22.21
C ALA A 131 -6.62 8.73 20.93
N VAL A 132 -7.93 8.85 20.93
CA VAL A 132 -8.77 8.65 19.76
C VAL A 132 -9.02 10.00 19.10
N THR A 133 -8.65 10.12 17.83
CA THR A 133 -8.90 11.32 17.03
C THR A 133 -10.29 11.24 16.40
N ALA A 134 -11.07 12.32 16.47
CA ALA A 134 -12.36 12.36 15.80
C ALA A 134 -12.19 12.18 14.27
N PRO A 135 -13.10 11.43 13.60
CA PRO A 135 -12.99 11.20 12.16
C PRO A 135 -13.00 12.51 11.37
N ALA A 136 -11.98 12.72 10.56
CA ALA A 136 -11.91 13.82 9.63
C ALA A 136 -12.54 13.43 8.28
N ILE A 137 -13.56 14.14 7.84
CA ILE A 137 -14.20 13.93 6.54
C ILE A 137 -13.28 14.49 5.46
N SER A 138 -12.72 13.62 4.63
CA SER A 138 -11.86 14.00 3.50
C SER A 138 -12.68 14.39 2.28
N TYR A 139 -13.68 13.57 1.93
CA TYR A 139 -14.54 13.78 0.76
C TYR A 139 -15.96 13.31 1.04
N LYS A 140 -16.89 13.85 0.27
CA LYS A 140 -18.29 13.41 0.25
C LYS A 140 -18.85 13.48 -1.15
N THR A 141 -19.66 12.48 -1.51
CA THR A 141 -20.43 12.43 -2.75
C THR A 141 -21.91 12.25 -2.45
N LYS A 142 -22.75 12.10 -3.45
CA LYS A 142 -24.19 11.82 -3.23
C LYS A 142 -24.43 10.55 -2.41
N THR A 143 -23.52 9.57 -2.49
CA THR A 143 -23.72 8.23 -1.95
C THR A 143 -22.56 7.69 -1.13
N SER A 144 -21.54 8.54 -0.85
CA SER A 144 -20.36 8.13 -0.09
C SER A 144 -19.86 9.21 0.84
N ILE A 145 -19.31 8.77 1.96
CA ILE A 145 -18.51 9.56 2.90
C ILE A 145 -17.13 8.94 2.99
N VAL A 146 -16.10 9.73 2.86
CA VAL A 146 -14.70 9.31 2.92
C VAL A 146 -14.03 9.99 4.10
N VAL A 147 -13.43 9.18 4.98
CA VAL A 147 -12.70 9.66 6.15
C VAL A 147 -11.22 9.34 6.04
N LYS A 148 -10.39 10.17 6.65
CA LYS A 148 -8.98 9.87 6.86
C LYS A 148 -8.86 8.77 7.90
N ALA A 149 -8.12 7.69 7.57
CA ALA A 149 -7.82 6.63 8.51
C ALA A 149 -6.66 7.04 9.43
N GLU A 150 -6.80 6.77 10.71
CA GLU A 150 -5.75 6.91 11.71
C GLU A 150 -5.34 5.53 12.22
N GLU A 151 -4.07 5.35 12.52
CA GLU A 151 -3.52 4.07 12.98
C GLU A 151 -4.26 3.56 14.23
N ASP A 152 -4.42 2.25 14.33
CA ASP A 152 -5.09 1.57 15.45
C ASP A 152 -6.55 2.00 15.72
N GLN A 153 -7.22 2.60 14.75
CA GLN A 153 -8.63 2.98 14.87
C GLN A 153 -9.53 2.15 13.96
N GLU A 154 -10.75 1.94 14.41
CA GLU A 154 -11.84 1.38 13.61
C GLU A 154 -12.98 2.39 13.50
N TYR A 155 -13.73 2.27 12.42
CA TYR A 155 -14.72 3.27 12.02
C TYR A 155 -16.05 2.60 11.67
N ILE A 156 -17.15 3.26 12.04
CA ILE A 156 -18.51 2.88 11.64
C ILE A 156 -19.28 4.13 11.19
N CYS A 157 -20.03 4.03 10.10
CA CYS A 157 -20.89 5.08 9.60
C CYS A 157 -22.34 4.73 9.89
N CYS A 158 -23.07 5.63 10.54
CA CYS A 158 -24.48 5.44 10.90
C CYS A 158 -25.29 6.68 10.56
N GLU A 159 -26.62 6.54 10.44
CA GLU A 159 -27.53 7.67 10.39
C GLU A 159 -27.44 8.51 11.67
N ALA A 160 -27.60 9.82 11.52
CA ALA A 160 -27.28 10.79 12.57
C ALA A 160 -28.25 10.77 13.77
N ASP A 161 -29.35 10.03 13.68
CA ASP A 161 -30.30 9.76 14.76
C ASP A 161 -29.87 8.54 15.63
N LYS A 162 -28.95 7.71 15.12
CA LYS A 162 -28.36 6.60 15.84
C LYS A 162 -27.12 7.06 16.58
N GLU A 163 -27.10 6.96 17.88
CA GLU A 163 -25.91 7.18 18.71
C GLU A 163 -25.19 5.84 18.93
N ILE A 164 -23.87 5.86 18.71
CA ILE A 164 -23.00 4.70 18.93
C ILE A 164 -22.13 4.94 20.15
N THR A 165 -22.13 3.98 21.05
CA THR A 165 -21.34 3.99 22.29
C THR A 165 -20.24 2.93 22.23
N GLN A 166 -19.36 2.90 23.21
CA GLN A 166 -18.33 1.88 23.35
C GLN A 166 -18.87 0.47 23.57
N GLU A 167 -20.10 0.35 24.12
CA GLU A 167 -20.74 -0.92 24.46
C GLU A 167 -21.57 -1.49 23.30
N ASP A 168 -21.77 -0.70 22.23
CA ASP A 168 -22.50 -1.15 21.07
C ASP A 168 -21.72 -2.19 20.27
N ASP A 169 -22.45 -2.92 19.42
CA ASP A 169 -21.89 -3.88 18.48
C ASP A 169 -21.13 -3.17 17.35
N TRP A 170 -19.83 -3.42 17.31
CA TRP A 170 -18.91 -2.89 16.30
C TRP A 170 -18.52 -3.95 15.25
N GLU A 171 -19.31 -5.02 15.08
CA GLU A 171 -19.00 -6.11 14.14
C GLU A 171 -18.83 -5.64 12.68
N ASN A 172 -19.54 -4.61 12.29
CA ASN A 172 -19.49 -4.07 10.91
C ASN A 172 -18.55 -2.87 10.77
N THR A 173 -17.52 -2.79 11.56
CA THR A 173 -16.54 -1.72 11.48
C THR A 173 -15.55 -1.91 10.34
N VAL A 174 -14.93 -0.80 9.93
CA VAL A 174 -13.77 -0.80 9.03
C VAL A 174 -12.55 -0.36 9.82
N GLN A 175 -11.56 -1.24 9.90
CA GLN A 175 -10.31 -0.95 10.59
C GLN A 175 -9.39 -0.09 9.72
N ALA A 176 -8.51 0.68 10.35
CA ALA A 176 -7.57 1.56 9.67
C ALA A 176 -6.57 0.82 8.76
N ASP A 177 -6.27 -0.46 9.06
CA ASP A 177 -5.44 -1.33 8.20
C ASP A 177 -6.09 -1.65 6.84
N ARG A 178 -7.39 -1.40 6.69
CA ARG A 178 -8.14 -1.49 5.42
C ARG A 178 -8.26 -0.16 4.69
N ALA A 179 -7.54 0.85 5.13
CA ALA A 179 -7.46 2.09 4.40
C ALA A 179 -6.90 1.85 2.99
N ASP A 180 -7.38 2.63 2.05
CA ASP A 180 -6.86 2.59 0.69
C ASP A 180 -5.43 3.19 0.63
N GLU A 181 -4.81 3.15 -0.55
CA GLU A 181 -3.48 3.68 -0.80
C GLU A 181 -3.35 5.21 -0.56
N PHE A 182 -4.47 5.92 -0.42
CA PHE A 182 -4.53 7.33 -0.03
C PHE A 182 -4.62 7.51 1.49
N GLY A 183 -4.76 6.40 2.22
CA GLY A 183 -4.95 6.37 3.65
C GLY A 183 -6.37 6.78 4.05
N ASN A 184 -7.36 6.49 3.21
CA ASN A 184 -8.76 6.81 3.44
C ASN A 184 -9.62 5.55 3.54
N ILE A 185 -10.72 5.67 4.26
CA ILE A 185 -11.79 4.67 4.32
C ILE A 185 -13.03 5.28 3.67
N GLU A 186 -13.63 4.58 2.71
CA GLU A 186 -14.87 4.97 2.05
C GLU A 186 -16.06 4.16 2.58
N PHE A 187 -17.07 4.88 3.08
CA PHE A 187 -18.40 4.35 3.34
C PHE A 187 -19.28 4.66 2.12
N SER A 188 -19.58 3.65 1.34
CA SER A 188 -20.32 3.76 0.07
C SER A 188 -21.74 3.20 0.16
N LYS A 189 -22.55 3.46 -0.89
CA LYS A 189 -23.97 3.02 -0.98
C LYS A 189 -24.86 3.60 0.12
N LEU A 190 -24.53 4.81 0.56
CA LEU A 190 -25.36 5.58 1.49
C LEU A 190 -26.50 6.24 0.74
N ASP A 191 -27.65 6.41 1.41
CA ASP A 191 -28.82 7.02 0.81
C ASP A 191 -28.68 8.55 0.73
N THR A 192 -28.95 9.10 -0.46
CA THR A 192 -29.02 10.54 -0.68
C THR A 192 -30.22 11.13 0.03
N GLY A 193 -30.05 12.27 0.67
CA GLY A 193 -31.09 12.92 1.47
C GLY A 193 -30.96 12.67 2.97
N ASN A 194 -30.22 11.63 3.37
CA ASN A 194 -30.01 11.31 4.77
C ASN A 194 -28.77 12.03 5.33
N THR A 195 -28.74 12.15 6.65
CA THR A 195 -27.64 12.71 7.42
C THR A 195 -26.95 11.59 8.20
N TYR A 196 -25.64 11.56 8.13
CA TYR A 196 -24.80 10.51 8.71
C TYR A 196 -23.79 11.10 9.70
N VAL A 197 -23.30 10.23 10.57
CA VAL A 197 -22.16 10.48 11.47
C VAL A 197 -21.21 9.29 11.36
N VAL A 198 -19.92 9.56 11.27
CA VAL A 198 -18.90 8.54 11.38
C VAL A 198 -18.37 8.52 12.80
N TYR A 199 -18.38 7.36 13.41
CA TYR A 199 -17.81 7.11 14.72
C TYR A 199 -16.48 6.38 14.59
N THR A 200 -15.60 6.59 15.53
CA THR A 200 -14.33 5.87 15.66
C THR A 200 -14.03 5.54 17.10
N ARG A 201 -13.34 4.43 17.29
CA ARG A 201 -12.70 4.04 18.55
C ARG A 201 -11.37 3.38 18.27
N ASN A 202 -10.56 3.21 19.30
CA ASN A 202 -9.33 2.43 19.17
C ASN A 202 -9.68 0.93 19.10
N VAL A 203 -9.04 0.18 18.18
CA VAL A 203 -9.27 -1.27 18.01
C VAL A 203 -8.82 -2.12 19.21
N THR A 204 -7.94 -1.58 20.06
CA THR A 204 -7.37 -2.29 21.19
C THR A 204 -7.96 -1.83 22.50
N GLU A 205 -8.43 -0.59 22.56
CA GLU A 205 -8.97 0.06 23.75
C GLU A 205 -10.28 0.78 23.40
N ALA A 206 -11.39 0.09 23.59
CA ALA A 206 -12.72 0.59 23.24
C ALA A 206 -13.26 1.68 24.22
N MET A 207 -12.40 2.25 25.08
CA MET A 207 -12.85 3.13 26.19
C MET A 207 -13.28 4.53 25.76
N ALA A 208 -12.94 4.97 24.56
CA ALA A 208 -13.35 6.30 24.08
C ALA A 208 -13.88 6.20 22.65
N VAL A 209 -15.11 6.63 22.46
CA VAL A 209 -15.71 6.80 21.14
C VAL A 209 -15.68 8.26 20.78
N LYS A 210 -15.23 8.58 19.57
CA LYS A 210 -15.28 9.92 18.98
C LYS A 210 -16.17 9.90 17.74
N LYS A 211 -16.72 11.03 17.39
CA LYS A 211 -17.59 11.17 16.21
C LYS A 211 -17.20 12.37 15.36
N SER A 212 -17.49 12.26 14.06
CA SER A 212 -17.37 13.35 13.10
C SER A 212 -18.45 14.40 13.33
N GLU A 213 -18.35 15.50 12.59
CA GLU A 213 -19.51 16.35 12.33
C GLU A 213 -20.59 15.58 11.56
N LYS A 214 -21.83 16.08 11.64
CA LYS A 214 -22.94 15.53 10.85
C LYS A 214 -22.73 15.85 9.37
N VAL A 215 -22.90 14.85 8.53
CA VAL A 215 -22.74 14.95 7.07
C VAL A 215 -24.07 14.64 6.39
N THR A 216 -24.69 15.63 5.77
CA THR A 216 -25.89 15.42 4.96
C THR A 216 -25.46 15.15 3.51
N LEU A 217 -25.91 14.04 2.95
CA LEU A 217 -25.76 13.74 1.53
C LEU A 217 -26.95 14.32 0.76
N SER A 218 -26.68 15.07 -0.29
CA SER A 218 -27.73 15.75 -1.07
C SER A 218 -27.52 15.58 -2.57
N ASN A 219 -28.55 15.82 -3.36
CA ASN A 219 -28.48 15.82 -4.82
C ASN A 219 -27.59 16.92 -5.40
N GLU A 220 -27.21 17.91 -4.61
CA GLU A 220 -26.30 19.00 -5.01
C GLU A 220 -24.83 18.57 -4.97
N LEU A 221 -24.50 17.48 -4.26
CA LEU A 221 -23.16 16.90 -4.25
C LEU A 221 -22.85 16.24 -5.60
N LYS A 222 -21.57 16.07 -5.89
CA LYS A 222 -21.11 15.30 -7.06
C LYS A 222 -21.47 13.81 -6.89
N ASP A 223 -21.65 13.11 -8.00
CA ASP A 223 -21.82 11.64 -7.97
C ASP A 223 -20.51 10.96 -7.56
N MET A 224 -19.37 11.54 -7.94
CA MET A 224 -18.04 11.04 -7.67
C MET A 224 -17.03 12.16 -7.41
N GLU A 225 -15.94 11.82 -6.72
CA GLU A 225 -14.78 12.68 -6.52
C GLU A 225 -13.52 11.93 -6.94
N ALA A 226 -12.78 12.48 -7.90
CA ALA A 226 -11.52 11.94 -8.35
C ALA A 226 -10.35 12.64 -7.63
N VAL A 227 -9.46 11.86 -7.05
CA VAL A 227 -8.30 12.33 -6.29
C VAL A 227 -7.03 11.79 -6.93
N VAL A 228 -6.06 12.68 -7.16
CA VAL A 228 -4.73 12.32 -7.67
C VAL A 228 -3.68 12.69 -6.63
N LYS A 229 -2.79 11.75 -6.35
CA LYS A 229 -1.61 11.94 -5.50
C LYS A 229 -0.35 11.75 -6.32
N THR A 230 0.59 12.67 -6.18
CA THR A 230 1.87 12.64 -6.90
C THR A 230 3.00 13.12 -6.01
N SER A 231 4.19 12.52 -6.19
CA SER A 231 5.38 12.89 -5.42
C SER A 231 6.06 14.16 -5.91
N ASN A 232 6.07 14.39 -7.22
CA ASN A 232 6.75 15.50 -7.88
C ASN A 232 6.00 15.89 -9.14
N LYS A 233 6.02 17.17 -9.54
CA LYS A 233 5.29 17.69 -10.70
C LYS A 233 6.15 18.47 -11.67
N GLU A 234 7.20 19.14 -11.21
CA GLU A 234 7.95 20.11 -12.00
C GLU A 234 9.40 19.68 -12.18
N ASN A 235 9.91 19.85 -13.40
CA ASN A 235 11.31 19.61 -13.76
C ASN A 235 11.84 18.24 -13.30
N ILE A 236 11.01 17.20 -13.42
CA ILE A 236 11.38 15.86 -13.04
C ILE A 236 12.52 15.38 -13.94
N PRO A 237 13.70 14.97 -13.41
CA PRO A 237 14.80 14.53 -14.24
C PRO A 237 14.48 13.21 -14.93
N GLY A 238 14.27 13.24 -16.22
CA GLY A 238 14.07 12.05 -17.04
C GLY A 238 15.40 11.39 -17.41
N LYS A 239 15.38 10.07 -17.57
CA LYS A 239 16.53 9.27 -17.98
C LYS A 239 16.24 8.49 -19.25
N ILE A 240 17.19 8.53 -20.19
CA ILE A 240 17.20 7.57 -21.30
C ILE A 240 17.66 6.23 -20.73
N THR A 241 16.77 5.22 -20.73
CA THR A 241 17.02 3.93 -20.03
C THR A 241 17.23 2.75 -20.97
N GLY A 242 16.96 2.89 -22.27
CA GLY A 242 17.13 1.75 -23.19
C GLY A 242 16.48 1.96 -24.55
N TRP A 243 16.42 0.86 -25.30
CA TRP A 243 15.94 0.80 -26.66
C TRP A 243 14.68 -0.02 -26.73
N GLN A 244 13.67 0.49 -27.39
CA GLN A 244 12.51 -0.29 -27.74
C GLN A 244 12.18 -0.07 -29.20
N LYS A 245 12.09 -1.16 -30.00
CA LYS A 245 11.74 -1.12 -31.42
C LYS A 245 12.60 -0.13 -32.25
N GLY A 246 13.87 0.05 -31.85
CA GLY A 246 14.81 0.94 -32.59
C GLY A 246 14.77 2.41 -32.20
N GLY A 247 13.99 2.78 -31.15
CA GLY A 247 13.88 4.15 -30.64
C GLY A 247 14.45 4.33 -29.23
N LEU A 248 14.45 5.56 -28.72
CA LEU A 248 14.84 5.87 -27.36
C LEU A 248 13.66 5.73 -26.39
N VAL A 249 13.94 5.19 -25.23
CA VAL A 249 13.00 5.12 -24.11
C VAL A 249 13.41 6.12 -23.04
N LEU A 250 12.53 7.07 -22.75
CA LEU A 250 12.68 8.02 -21.65
C LEU A 250 11.87 7.53 -20.46
N ARG A 251 12.51 7.28 -19.33
CA ARG A 251 11.86 6.99 -18.06
C ARG A 251 11.83 8.24 -17.18
N VAL A 252 10.63 8.62 -16.77
CA VAL A 252 10.37 9.75 -15.87
C VAL A 252 10.00 9.20 -14.51
N PRO A 253 10.84 9.35 -13.47
CA PRO A 253 10.58 8.84 -12.13
C PRO A 253 9.57 9.74 -11.41
N VAL A 254 8.32 9.38 -11.47
CA VAL A 254 7.22 10.09 -10.83
C VAL A 254 6.23 9.09 -10.26
N THR A 255 5.88 9.26 -8.99
CA THR A 255 4.80 8.47 -8.38
C THR A 255 3.48 9.18 -8.64
N ILE A 256 2.60 8.52 -9.37
CA ILE A 256 1.25 9.02 -9.68
C ILE A 256 0.25 7.95 -9.28
N LYS A 257 -0.70 8.32 -8.44
CA LYS A 257 -1.81 7.48 -8.04
C LYS A 257 -3.09 8.27 -8.15
N PHE A 258 -4.14 7.65 -8.62
CA PHE A 258 -5.46 8.26 -8.61
C PHE A 258 -6.50 7.29 -8.04
N LYS A 259 -7.54 7.85 -7.48
CA LYS A 259 -8.69 7.11 -6.99
C LYS A 259 -9.96 7.92 -7.21
N VAL A 260 -11.04 7.21 -7.48
CA VAL A 260 -12.37 7.81 -7.59
C VAL A 260 -13.24 7.25 -6.48
N TYR A 261 -13.85 8.13 -5.70
CA TYR A 261 -14.82 7.82 -4.65
C TYR A 261 -16.23 8.13 -5.15
N GLY A 262 -17.22 7.40 -4.63
CA GLY A 262 -18.62 7.58 -4.98
C GLY A 262 -19.12 6.58 -6.01
N THR A 263 -20.21 6.93 -6.69
CA THR A 263 -20.86 6.04 -7.64
C THR A 263 -20.47 6.37 -9.07
N TYR A 264 -19.87 5.41 -9.75
CA TYR A 264 -19.48 5.53 -11.16
C TYR A 264 -19.48 4.17 -11.87
N GLU A 265 -19.61 4.20 -13.19
CA GLU A 265 -19.48 3.04 -14.07
C GLU A 265 -18.02 2.90 -14.50
N LYS A 266 -17.39 1.76 -14.21
CA LYS A 266 -15.94 1.56 -14.43
C LYS A 266 -15.53 1.68 -15.91
N ASP A 267 -16.39 1.26 -16.82
CA ASP A 267 -16.16 1.30 -18.27
C ASP A 267 -16.18 2.73 -18.85
N LYS A 268 -16.77 3.67 -18.13
CA LYS A 268 -16.74 5.10 -18.47
C LYS A 268 -15.56 5.87 -17.88
N LEU A 269 -14.85 5.27 -16.93
CA LEU A 269 -13.69 5.86 -16.28
C LEU A 269 -12.44 5.55 -17.10
N LYS A 270 -11.68 6.60 -17.46
CA LYS A 270 -10.43 6.50 -18.21
C LYS A 270 -9.38 7.42 -17.59
N ASP A 271 -8.16 6.94 -17.57
CA ASP A 271 -6.98 7.77 -17.33
C ASP A 271 -6.27 7.99 -18.68
N VAL A 272 -6.00 9.23 -18.98
CA VAL A 272 -5.42 9.63 -20.25
C VAL A 272 -4.24 10.55 -20.02
N PHE A 273 -3.07 10.19 -20.57
CA PHE A 273 -1.95 11.12 -20.67
C PHE A 273 -2.11 11.99 -21.91
N THR A 274 -1.97 13.29 -21.72
CA THR A 274 -2.03 14.26 -22.81
C THR A 274 -0.91 15.28 -22.66
N SER A 275 -0.59 15.97 -23.75
CA SER A 275 0.32 17.11 -23.74
C SER A 275 -0.22 18.21 -24.63
N SER A 276 0.07 19.45 -24.28
CA SER A 276 -0.09 20.60 -25.18
C SER A 276 1.09 20.72 -26.16
N ASP A 277 2.15 19.92 -25.97
CA ASP A 277 3.31 19.87 -26.84
C ASP A 277 2.92 19.21 -28.18
N GLU A 278 3.24 19.87 -29.29
CA GLU A 278 2.94 19.38 -30.66
C GLU A 278 3.60 18.05 -31.00
N HIS A 279 4.67 17.71 -30.27
CA HIS A 279 5.43 16.47 -30.45
C HIS A 279 4.78 15.26 -29.70
N PHE A 280 3.74 15.48 -28.92
CA PHE A 280 3.08 14.39 -28.21
C PHE A 280 1.96 13.76 -29.05
N GLY A 281 1.94 12.43 -29.09
CA GLY A 281 0.90 11.64 -29.74
C GLY A 281 0.01 10.92 -28.72
N ASP A 282 -1.26 10.75 -29.06
CA ASP A 282 -2.21 9.98 -28.23
C ASP A 282 -1.81 8.50 -28.17
N PHE A 283 -1.96 7.92 -26.98
CA PHE A 283 -1.57 6.54 -26.69
C PHE A 283 -2.53 5.48 -27.26
N GLN A 284 -3.74 5.84 -27.62
CA GLN A 284 -4.85 4.87 -27.84
C GLN A 284 -4.76 4.07 -29.16
N ASP A 285 -3.81 4.38 -30.03
CA ASP A 285 -3.67 3.64 -31.29
C ASP A 285 -2.26 3.07 -31.43
N GLU A 286 -2.09 1.79 -31.06
CA GLU A 286 -0.84 1.05 -31.26
C GLU A 286 -0.48 0.89 -32.75
N SER A 287 -1.42 1.09 -33.64
CA SER A 287 -1.26 1.02 -35.11
C SER A 287 -0.93 2.35 -35.73
N ALA A 288 -1.11 3.48 -35.03
CA ALA A 288 -0.78 4.79 -35.55
C ALA A 288 0.72 4.89 -35.86
N ASP A 289 1.04 5.27 -37.08
CA ASP A 289 2.40 5.59 -37.51
C ASP A 289 3.00 6.60 -36.51
N LEU A 290 4.20 6.34 -36.03
CA LEU A 290 4.86 7.16 -35.00
C LEU A 290 5.08 8.61 -35.38
N ASP A 291 4.95 8.94 -36.62
CA ASP A 291 5.01 10.24 -37.31
C ASP A 291 5.70 11.38 -36.52
N GLY A 292 6.87 11.05 -35.97
CA GLY A 292 7.70 12.00 -35.21
C GLY A 292 7.20 12.37 -33.81
N LYS A 293 6.23 11.65 -33.25
CA LYS A 293 5.63 12.02 -31.96
C LYS A 293 6.12 11.18 -30.79
N VAL A 294 6.26 11.83 -29.64
CA VAL A 294 6.50 11.18 -28.33
C VAL A 294 5.20 10.53 -27.86
N ARG A 295 5.27 9.29 -27.39
CA ARG A 295 4.11 8.53 -26.93
C ARG A 295 4.37 7.88 -25.59
N LEU A 296 3.30 7.70 -24.83
CA LEU A 296 3.31 6.86 -23.63
C LEU A 296 3.57 5.41 -24.03
N ASN A 297 4.60 4.80 -23.49
CA ASN A 297 4.88 3.37 -23.63
C ASN A 297 4.27 2.59 -22.48
N THR A 298 4.48 3.04 -21.25
CA THR A 298 3.91 2.45 -20.06
C THR A 298 3.73 3.49 -18.97
N PHE A 299 2.75 3.24 -18.12
CA PHE A 299 2.54 3.95 -16.87
C PHE A 299 2.54 2.93 -15.72
N GLN A 300 3.40 3.20 -14.74
CA GLN A 300 3.50 2.43 -13.49
C GLN A 300 3.35 3.38 -12.31
N ASN A 301 3.09 2.83 -11.12
CA ASN A 301 2.86 3.67 -9.95
C ASN A 301 4.03 4.59 -9.57
N ASP A 302 5.24 4.28 -10.00
CA ASP A 302 6.48 4.97 -9.63
C ASP A 302 7.24 5.58 -10.82
N TYR A 303 6.78 5.37 -12.04
CA TYR A 303 7.38 5.97 -13.22
C TYR A 303 6.44 6.01 -14.43
N VAL A 304 6.78 6.88 -15.37
CA VAL A 304 6.20 6.95 -16.72
C VAL A 304 7.29 6.69 -17.75
N GLU A 305 7.01 5.84 -18.72
CA GLU A 305 7.90 5.63 -19.89
C GLU A 305 7.31 6.24 -21.15
N LEU A 306 8.15 7.01 -21.84
CA LEU A 306 7.83 7.63 -23.11
C LEU A 306 8.77 7.10 -24.21
N ILE A 307 8.23 6.89 -25.40
CA ILE A 307 8.96 6.49 -26.61
C ILE A 307 8.79 7.53 -27.70
N GLY A 308 9.67 7.51 -28.70
CA GLY A 308 9.68 8.50 -29.80
C GLY A 308 10.44 9.77 -29.42
N VAL A 309 11.12 9.83 -28.29
CA VAL A 309 11.84 11.03 -27.84
C VAL A 309 13.05 11.36 -28.73
N GLU A 310 13.58 10.40 -29.49
CA GLU A 310 14.60 10.63 -30.54
C GLU A 310 14.17 11.65 -31.57
N ASN A 311 12.87 11.80 -31.82
CA ASN A 311 12.32 12.74 -32.77
C ASN A 311 12.48 14.21 -32.36
N LEU A 312 12.75 14.45 -31.07
CA LEU A 312 13.05 15.79 -30.53
C LEU A 312 14.50 16.24 -30.93
N GLY A 313 15.34 15.30 -31.37
CA GLY A 313 16.72 15.58 -31.76
C GLY A 313 17.67 15.74 -30.57
N LYS A 314 18.94 16.06 -30.89
CA LYS A 314 19.99 16.28 -29.88
C LYS A 314 19.78 17.57 -29.14
N GLY A 315 19.97 17.53 -27.81
CA GLY A 315 19.96 18.72 -26.94
C GLY A 315 19.27 18.47 -25.61
N ASP A 316 19.11 19.57 -24.89
CA ASP A 316 18.36 19.59 -23.65
C ASP A 316 16.90 19.89 -23.97
N HIS A 317 16.00 19.11 -23.36
CA HIS A 317 14.57 19.18 -23.59
C HIS A 317 13.82 19.35 -22.29
N THR A 318 12.74 20.12 -22.35
CA THR A 318 11.69 20.16 -21.33
C THR A 318 10.41 19.73 -21.99
N PHE A 319 9.76 18.72 -21.42
CA PHE A 319 8.53 18.18 -21.96
C PHE A 319 7.40 18.30 -20.91
N GLN A 320 6.26 18.86 -21.34
CA GLN A 320 5.09 19.04 -20.48
C GLN A 320 4.01 18.06 -20.89
N PHE A 321 3.43 17.41 -19.90
CA PHE A 321 2.32 16.48 -20.08
C PHE A 321 1.40 16.49 -18.88
N SER A 322 0.21 15.95 -19.03
CA SER A 322 -0.75 15.84 -17.95
C SER A 322 -1.40 14.46 -17.89
N LEU A 323 -1.73 14.01 -16.68
CA LEU A 323 -2.67 12.93 -16.48
C LEU A 323 -4.05 13.52 -16.28
N GLN A 324 -4.99 13.14 -17.13
CA GLN A 324 -6.40 13.46 -17.02
C GLN A 324 -7.18 12.23 -16.58
N VAL A 325 -7.92 12.33 -15.51
CA VAL A 325 -8.94 11.34 -15.13
C VAL A 325 -10.25 11.80 -15.77
N LYS A 326 -10.79 11.00 -16.68
CA LYS A 326 -12.01 11.28 -17.44
C LYS A 326 -13.12 10.33 -17.05
N TYR A 327 -14.34 10.85 -17.01
CA TYR A 327 -15.55 10.06 -16.88
C TYR A 327 -16.53 10.51 -17.97
N ASP A 328 -17.00 9.56 -18.80
CA ASP A 328 -17.86 9.83 -19.95
C ASP A 328 -17.27 10.95 -20.85
N ASP A 329 -15.95 10.82 -21.12
CA ASP A 329 -15.10 11.78 -21.86
C ASP A 329 -14.96 13.19 -21.24
N GLN A 330 -15.57 13.46 -20.10
CA GLN A 330 -15.38 14.71 -19.37
C GLN A 330 -14.23 14.59 -18.35
N ILE A 331 -13.35 15.59 -18.30
CA ILE A 331 -12.26 15.65 -17.33
C ILE A 331 -12.84 15.91 -15.95
N ILE A 332 -12.67 14.97 -15.01
CA ILE A 332 -13.09 15.08 -13.61
C ILE A 332 -11.93 15.43 -12.67
N ASN A 333 -10.68 15.15 -13.08
CA ASN A 333 -9.48 15.64 -12.43
C ASN A 333 -8.32 15.68 -13.43
N GLN A 334 -7.34 16.56 -13.20
CA GLN A 334 -6.14 16.70 -14.01
C GLN A 334 -4.94 17.09 -13.15
N VAL A 335 -3.79 16.51 -13.46
CA VAL A 335 -2.50 16.88 -12.87
C VAL A 335 -1.49 17.11 -13.99
N GLU A 336 -0.78 18.23 -13.95
CA GLU A 336 0.25 18.62 -14.91
C GLU A 336 1.64 18.26 -14.39
N PHE A 337 2.53 17.87 -15.31
CA PHE A 337 3.90 17.47 -15.04
C PHE A 337 4.84 18.13 -16.04
N SER A 338 6.08 18.34 -15.63
CA SER A 338 7.17 18.61 -16.56
C SER A 338 8.37 17.71 -16.27
N THR A 339 9.00 17.21 -17.33
CA THR A 339 10.26 16.47 -17.24
C THR A 339 11.35 17.21 -18.01
N VAL A 340 12.58 17.11 -17.48
CA VAL A 340 13.79 17.66 -18.13
C VAL A 340 14.75 16.51 -18.40
N PHE A 341 15.32 16.47 -19.61
CA PHE A 341 16.27 15.45 -20.02
C PHE A 341 17.14 15.95 -21.16
N SER A 342 18.24 15.24 -21.39
CA SER A 342 19.16 15.55 -22.50
C SER A 342 19.27 14.35 -23.43
N ILE A 343 19.27 14.60 -24.72
CA ILE A 343 19.53 13.59 -25.75
C ILE A 343 20.91 13.84 -26.33
N THR A 344 21.79 12.86 -26.26
CA THR A 344 23.16 12.94 -26.79
C THR A 344 23.23 12.41 -28.20
N GLU A 345 24.29 12.83 -28.91
CA GLU A 345 24.56 12.30 -30.25
C GLU A 345 24.86 10.80 -30.25
N GLU A 346 25.44 10.29 -29.17
CA GLU A 346 25.74 8.87 -29.04
C GLU A 346 24.45 8.05 -28.92
N GLU A 347 23.46 8.55 -28.18
CA GLU A 347 22.13 7.92 -28.06
C GLU A 347 21.41 7.90 -29.41
N LEU A 348 21.40 9.03 -30.14
CA LEU A 348 20.79 9.08 -31.46
C LEU A 348 21.46 8.16 -32.51
N LYS A 349 22.77 8.01 -32.46
CA LYS A 349 23.47 7.06 -33.36
C LYS A 349 23.05 5.61 -33.15
N LYS A 350 22.68 5.27 -31.94
CA LYS A 350 22.21 3.92 -31.62
C LYS A 350 20.81 3.62 -32.19
N THR A 351 19.98 4.63 -32.51
CA THR A 351 18.65 4.43 -33.14
C THR A 351 18.75 4.17 -34.64
N GLN A 352 19.88 4.44 -35.23
CA GLN A 352 20.09 4.36 -36.71
C GLN A 352 20.63 2.99 -37.18
N ASN A 353 20.87 2.05 -36.25
CA ASN A 353 21.34 0.70 -36.53
C ASN A 353 20.26 -0.32 -36.18
#